data_cc648b072fd9af09ba84c0f9d4cfc821
#
_entry.id   cc648b072fd9af09ba84c0f9d4cfc821
#
_cell.length_a   1.000
_cell.length_b   1.000
_cell.length_c   1.000
_cell.angle_alpha   90.00
_cell.angle_beta   90.00
_cell.angle_gamma   90.00
#
_symmetry.space_group_name_H-M   'P 1'
#
loop_
_entity.id
_entity.type
_entity.pdbx_description
1 polymer ?
#
loop_
_entity_poly.entity_id
_entity_poly.type
_entity_poly.pdbx_seq_one_letter_code
_entity_poly.pdbx_strand_id
1 'polypeptide(L)' 'MSFQAYLDNIQKKTGKTVEDFKKLAEKKGFLQKGKLKPEMKAGQIVSWLKRDFDLGHGHCMAIFAAFKGKKDDNDRYSDL' A
#
# COMPACT_ATOMS: atom_id res chain seq x y z
N MET A 1 -10.65 6.26 -10.99
CA MET A 1 -10.58 4.87 -10.47
C MET A 1 -10.61 4.92 -8.97
N SER A 2 -11.38 4.03 -8.36
CA SER A 2 -11.50 4.03 -6.90
C SER A 2 -10.26 3.39 -6.24
N PHE A 3 -10.08 3.68 -4.97
CA PHE A 3 -9.01 3.09 -4.19
C PHE A 3 -9.08 1.56 -4.22
N GLN A 4 -10.29 1.02 -4.06
CA GLN A 4 -10.47 -0.43 -4.06
C GLN A 4 -10.12 -1.04 -5.41
N ALA A 5 -10.42 -0.34 -6.49
CA ALA A 5 -10.09 -0.83 -7.82
C ALA A 5 -8.58 -0.97 -8.01
N TYR A 6 -7.80 -0.03 -7.45
CA TYR A 6 -6.35 -0.15 -7.47
C TYR A 6 -5.89 -1.41 -6.73
N LEU A 7 -6.48 -1.65 -5.57
CA LEU A 7 -6.10 -2.83 -4.77
C LEU A 7 -6.47 -4.12 -5.49
N ASP A 8 -7.63 -4.15 -6.14
CA ASP A 8 -8.05 -5.31 -6.91
C ASP A 8 -7.09 -5.60 -8.06
N ASN A 9 -6.67 -4.56 -8.76
CA ASN A 9 -5.72 -4.71 -9.86
C ASN A 9 -4.37 -5.20 -9.37
N ILE A 10 -3.93 -4.70 -8.22
CA ILE A 10 -2.68 -5.15 -7.62
C ILE A 10 -2.76 -6.64 -7.30
N GLN A 11 -3.86 -7.09 -6.75
CA GLN A 11 -4.04 -8.49 -6.42
C GLN A 11 -4.01 -9.35 -7.68
N LYS A 12 -4.65 -8.89 -8.75
CA LYS A 12 -4.64 -9.63 -10.01
C LYS A 12 -3.24 -9.72 -10.60
N LYS A 13 -2.48 -8.64 -10.49
CA LYS A 13 -1.15 -8.59 -11.09
C LYS A 13 -0.11 -9.35 -10.27
N THR A 14 -0.17 -9.24 -8.97
CA THR A 14 0.89 -9.80 -8.09
C THR A 14 0.45 -11.05 -7.35
N GLY A 15 -0.84 -11.30 -7.25
CA GLY A 15 -1.36 -12.38 -6.43
C GLY A 15 -1.32 -12.09 -4.94
N LYS A 16 -1.06 -10.84 -4.56
CA LYS A 16 -0.91 -10.45 -3.16
C LYS A 16 -1.93 -9.40 -2.79
N THR A 17 -2.41 -9.50 -1.55
CA THR A 17 -3.32 -8.50 -0.98
C THR A 17 -2.52 -7.45 -0.22
N VAL A 18 -3.22 -6.39 0.23
CA VAL A 18 -2.60 -5.38 1.08
C VAL A 18 -2.01 -6.01 2.34
N GLU A 19 -2.70 -6.99 2.91
CA GLU A 19 -2.19 -7.67 4.10
C GLU A 19 -0.85 -8.36 3.82
N ASP A 20 -0.73 -8.97 2.65
CA ASP A 20 0.53 -9.59 2.26
C ASP A 20 1.65 -8.57 2.15
N PHE A 21 1.34 -7.41 1.55
CA PHE A 21 2.34 -6.35 1.43
C PHE A 21 2.72 -5.78 2.79
N LYS A 22 1.76 -5.69 3.71
CA LYS A 22 2.06 -5.25 5.07
C LYS A 22 3.04 -6.18 5.76
N LYS A 23 2.83 -7.48 5.61
CA LYS A 23 3.74 -8.46 6.22
C LYS A 23 5.15 -8.32 5.65
N LEU A 24 5.25 -8.16 4.34
CA LEU A 24 6.55 -7.99 3.69
C LEU A 24 7.22 -6.71 4.15
N ALA A 25 6.45 -5.63 4.25
CA ALA A 25 7.01 -4.35 4.69
C ALA A 25 7.49 -4.41 6.13
N GLU A 26 6.78 -5.14 6.98
CA GLU A 26 7.23 -5.31 8.36
C GLU A 26 8.55 -6.07 8.42
N LYS A 27 8.69 -7.10 7.59
CA LYS A 27 9.95 -7.83 7.52
C LYS A 27 11.10 -6.94 7.09
N LYS A 28 10.84 -5.99 6.21
CA LYS A 28 11.87 -5.07 5.74
C LYS A 28 12.15 -3.93 6.72
N GLY A 29 11.32 -3.82 7.76
CA GLY A 29 11.49 -2.74 8.72
C GLY A 29 10.81 -1.44 8.34
N PHE A 30 9.92 -1.48 7.34
CA PHE A 30 9.20 -0.28 6.92
C PHE A 30 8.00 0.01 7.82
N LEU A 31 7.42 -1.01 8.41
CA LEU A 31 6.27 -0.87 9.29
C LEU A 31 6.63 -1.30 10.71
N GLN A 32 5.93 -0.73 11.66
CA GLN A 32 6.05 -1.10 13.06
C GLN A 32 4.64 -1.19 13.63
N LYS A 33 4.27 -2.36 14.14
CA LYS A 33 2.95 -2.61 14.71
C LYS A 33 1.84 -2.29 13.69
N GLY A 34 2.07 -2.65 12.43
CA GLY A 34 1.09 -2.44 11.38
C GLY A 34 1.00 -1.02 10.85
N LYS A 35 1.87 -0.12 11.29
CA LYS A 35 1.87 1.26 10.85
C LYS A 35 3.21 1.65 10.29
N LEU A 36 3.22 2.61 9.37
CA LEU A 36 4.47 3.13 8.84
C LEU A 36 5.27 3.80 9.95
N LYS A 37 6.57 3.54 9.93
CA LYS A 37 7.46 4.24 10.84
C LYS A 37 7.50 5.72 10.48
N PRO A 38 7.66 6.62 11.47
CA PRO A 38 7.66 8.06 11.17
C PRO A 38 8.73 8.48 10.18
N GLU A 39 9.86 7.78 10.13
CA GLU A 39 10.95 8.15 9.23
C GLU A 39 10.76 7.61 7.82
N MET A 40 9.76 6.77 7.58
CA MET A 40 9.53 6.22 6.24
C MET A 40 8.84 7.23 5.35
N LYS A 41 9.32 7.37 4.13
CA LYS A 41 8.77 8.29 3.15
C LYS A 41 8.10 7.53 2.02
N ALA A 42 7.14 8.20 1.37
CA ALA A 42 6.42 7.59 0.26
C ALA A 42 7.37 7.09 -0.83
N GLY A 43 8.41 7.86 -1.12
CA GLY A 43 9.36 7.48 -2.16
C GLY A 43 10.05 6.16 -1.90
N GLN A 44 10.34 5.85 -0.64
CA GLN A 44 10.98 4.59 -0.29
C GLN A 44 10.04 3.41 -0.56
N ILE A 45 8.78 3.55 -0.17
CA ILE A 45 7.80 2.51 -0.40
C ILE A 45 7.54 2.33 -1.89
N VAL A 46 7.38 3.44 -2.61
CA VAL A 46 7.12 3.39 -4.05
C VAL A 46 8.29 2.73 -4.79
N SER A 47 9.53 3.11 -4.44
CA SER A 47 10.70 2.51 -5.07
C SER A 47 10.77 1.01 -4.85
N TRP A 48 10.48 0.57 -3.63
CA TRP A 48 10.47 -0.84 -3.32
C TRP A 48 9.44 -1.59 -4.14
N LEU A 49 8.22 -1.06 -4.19
CA LEU A 49 7.14 -1.73 -4.90
C LEU A 49 7.37 -1.76 -6.40
N LYS A 50 7.92 -0.69 -6.96
CA LYS A 50 8.24 -0.66 -8.38
C LYS A 50 9.32 -1.69 -8.73
N ARG A 51 10.33 -1.77 -7.90
CA ARG A 51 11.47 -2.64 -8.17
C ARG A 51 11.11 -4.12 -8.00
N ASP A 52 10.42 -4.44 -6.91
CA ASP A 52 10.18 -5.83 -6.55
C ASP A 52 8.92 -6.40 -7.19
N PHE A 53 7.93 -5.57 -7.47
CA PHE A 53 6.63 -6.03 -7.97
C PHE A 53 6.22 -5.40 -9.29
N ASP A 54 7.04 -4.51 -9.83
CA ASP A 54 6.78 -3.88 -11.12
C ASP A 54 5.41 -3.18 -11.16
N LEU A 55 5.06 -2.51 -10.08
CA LEU A 55 3.79 -1.79 -9.99
C LEU A 55 3.93 -0.37 -10.49
N GLY A 56 2.86 0.15 -11.11
CA GLY A 56 2.83 1.54 -11.52
C GLY A 56 2.74 2.47 -10.33
N HIS A 57 3.03 3.75 -10.57
CA HIS A 57 3.06 4.74 -9.49
C HIS A 57 1.74 4.82 -8.73
N GLY A 58 0.61 4.84 -9.46
CA GLY A 58 -0.71 4.92 -8.81
C GLY A 58 -0.97 3.73 -7.90
N HIS A 59 -0.58 2.54 -8.34
CA HIS A 59 -0.76 1.33 -7.52
C HIS A 59 0.12 1.38 -6.30
N CYS A 60 1.37 1.85 -6.45
CA CYS A 60 2.26 1.98 -5.30
C CYS A 60 1.70 2.96 -4.28
N MET A 61 1.14 4.07 -4.74
CA MET A 61 0.56 5.06 -3.84
C MET A 61 -0.67 4.51 -3.12
N ALA A 62 -1.44 3.65 -3.79
CA ALA A 62 -2.59 3.02 -3.15
C ALA A 62 -2.14 2.12 -2.00
N ILE A 63 -1.07 1.35 -2.20
CA ILE A 63 -0.53 0.51 -1.13
C ILE A 63 0.00 1.37 0.00
N PHE A 64 0.72 2.44 -0.34
CA PHE A 64 1.23 3.36 0.67
C PHE A 64 0.09 3.95 1.51
N ALA A 65 -0.99 4.38 0.86
CA ALA A 65 -2.16 4.91 1.57
C ALA A 65 -2.76 3.86 2.50
N ALA A 66 -2.81 2.61 2.04
CA ALA A 66 -3.32 1.52 2.88
C ALA A 66 -2.43 1.32 4.11
N PHE A 67 -1.11 1.44 3.95
CA PHE A 67 -0.19 1.34 5.08
C PHE A 67 -0.44 2.45 6.10
N LYS A 68 -0.91 3.61 5.64
CA LYS A 68 -1.21 4.72 6.53
C LYS A 68 -2.57 4.59 7.19
N GLY A 69 -3.26 3.49 6.94
CA GLY A 69 -4.55 3.24 7.57
C GLY A 69 -5.75 3.57 6.72
N LYS A 70 -5.55 4.02 5.49
CA LYS A 70 -6.69 4.26 4.61
C LYS A 70 -7.31 2.93 4.21
N LYS A 71 -8.63 2.87 4.21
CA LYS A 71 -9.34 1.67 3.82
C LYS A 71 -9.91 1.85 2.42
N ASP A 72 -11.20 1.63 2.24
CA ASP A 72 -11.80 1.80 0.94
C ASP A 72 -12.43 3.19 0.82
N ASP A 73 -13.06 3.46 -0.32
CA ASP A 73 -13.68 4.74 -0.58
C ASP A 73 -14.79 5.06 0.39
N ASN A 74 -15.50 4.03 0.87
CA ASN A 74 -16.57 4.25 1.82
C ASN A 74 -16.06 4.80 3.15
N ASP A 75 -14.92 4.27 3.60
CA ASP A 75 -14.31 4.78 4.82
C ASP A 75 -13.89 6.22 4.65
N ARG A 76 -13.36 6.54 3.49
CA ARG A 76 -12.94 7.90 3.21
C ARG A 76 -14.12 8.86 3.26
N TYR A 77 -15.25 8.45 2.71
CA TYR A 77 -16.42 9.30 2.69
C TYR A 77 -17.02 9.51 4.07
N SER A 78 -16.90 8.52 4.93
CA SER A 78 -17.41 8.68 6.27
C SER A 78 -16.62 9.70 7.07
N ASP A 79 -15.43 10.04 6.61
CA ASP A 79 -14.62 11.08 7.24
C ASP A 79 -15.08 12.47 6.87
N LEU A 80 -15.92 12.57 5.88
CA LEU A 80 -16.38 13.87 5.43
C LEU A 80 -17.57 14.33 6.21
#